data_1c295c32c99c6c8c8cc9c6bd16fd3d4c
#
_entry.id   1c295c32c99c6c8c8cc9c6bd16fd3d4c
#
_cell.length_a   1.000
_cell.length_b   1.000
_cell.length_c   1.000
_cell.angle_alpha   90.00
_cell.angle_beta   90.00
_cell.angle_gamma   90.00
#
_symmetry.space_group_name_H-M   'P 1'
#
loop_
_entity.id
_entity.type
_entity.pdbx_description
1 polymer ?
#
loop_
_entity_poly.entity_id
_entity_poly.type
_entity_poly.pdbx_seq_one_letter_code
_entity_poly.pdbx_strand_id
1 'polypeptide(L)'
;VGQQQSGSPEHAILARISAMVADEKTLRDLLAAGEIDGETEQQRLAALERELDQCWDLLRQRRAKAEVGEDPGEARVRPSDTVEGYQS
;
A
#
# COMPACT_ATOMS: atom_id res chain seq x y z
N VAL A 1 4.13 14.05 23.92
CA VAL A 1 4.11 14.81 23.25
C VAL A 1 4.04 14.78 21.72
N GLY A 2 4.67 15.70 21.07
CA GLY A 2 4.42 15.95 19.67
C GLY A 2 4.61 14.77 18.73
N GLN A 3 5.41 13.83 19.09
CA GLN A 3 5.70 12.70 18.22
C GLN A 3 4.48 11.83 17.94
N GLN A 4 3.44 11.95 18.72
CA GLN A 4 2.26 11.14 18.46
C GLN A 4 1.60 11.47 17.14
N GLN A 5 1.81 12.67 16.62
CA GLN A 5 1.21 13.01 15.34
C GLN A 5 1.70 12.13 14.22
N SER A 6 2.97 11.78 14.25
CA SER A 6 3.50 10.92 13.21
C SER A 6 2.99 9.49 13.36
N GLY A 7 2.40 9.18 14.51
CA GLY A 7 1.83 7.86 14.76
C GLY A 7 0.42 7.66 14.29
N SER A 8 -0.20 8.65 13.64
CA SER A 8 -1.55 8.47 13.12
C SER A 8 -1.58 7.26 12.19
N PRO A 9 -2.50 6.30 12.43
CA PRO A 9 -2.55 5.11 11.56
C PRO A 9 -2.79 5.44 10.10
N GLU A 10 -3.65 6.41 9.80
CA GLU A 10 -3.88 6.79 8.41
C GLU A 10 -2.64 7.44 7.80
N HIS A 11 -1.96 8.27 8.58
CA HIS A 11 -0.73 8.89 8.12
C HIS A 11 0.33 7.83 7.81
N ALA A 12 0.45 6.82 8.66
CA ALA A 12 1.41 5.75 8.45
C ALA A 12 1.09 4.95 7.19
N ILE A 13 -0.19 4.68 6.94
CA ILE A 13 -0.62 3.97 5.73
C ILE A 13 -0.28 4.79 4.49
N LEU A 14 -0.56 6.09 4.51
CA LEU A 14 -0.25 6.96 3.38
C LEU A 14 1.25 7.08 3.14
N ALA A 15 2.03 7.14 4.21
CA ALA A 15 3.50 7.16 4.09
C ALA A 15 4.01 5.87 3.45
N ARG A 16 3.43 4.73 3.82
CA ARG A 16 3.79 3.45 3.23
C ARG A 16 3.46 3.42 1.73
N ILE A 17 2.30 3.92 1.36
CA ILE A 17 1.89 4.01 -0.05
C ILE A 17 2.89 4.89 -0.83
N SER A 18 3.25 6.04 -0.28
CA SER A 18 4.23 6.92 -0.93
C SER A 18 5.57 6.24 -1.14
N ALA A 19 6.03 5.49 -0.13
CA ALA A 19 7.30 4.77 -0.23
C ALA A 19 7.24 3.71 -1.34
N MET A 20 6.13 3.00 -1.45
CA MET A 20 5.98 1.96 -2.47
C MET A 20 5.89 2.55 -3.87
N VAL A 21 5.26 3.71 -4.03
CA VAL A 21 5.24 4.40 -5.33
C VAL A 21 6.66 4.82 -5.73
N ALA A 22 7.46 5.28 -4.77
CA ALA A 22 8.85 5.62 -5.03
C ALA A 22 9.65 4.36 -5.41
N ASP A 23 9.37 3.23 -4.79
CA ASP A 23 10.03 1.97 -5.11
C ASP A 23 9.71 1.52 -6.53
N GLU A 24 8.48 1.73 -7.00
CA GLU A 24 8.12 1.43 -8.39
C GLU A 24 8.99 2.22 -9.37
N LYS A 25 9.18 3.51 -9.08
CA LYS A 25 10.01 4.34 -9.93
C LYS A 25 11.46 3.85 -9.92
N THR A 26 11.96 3.49 -8.75
CA THR A 26 13.32 2.95 -8.62
C THR A 26 13.49 1.69 -9.47
N LEU A 27 12.50 0.79 -9.46
CA LEU A 27 12.58 -0.43 -10.27
C LEU A 27 12.63 -0.12 -11.76
N ARG A 28 11.84 0.84 -12.21
CA ARG A 28 11.87 1.25 -13.61
C ARG A 28 13.21 1.84 -14.00
N ASP A 29 13.79 2.64 -13.11
CA ASP A 29 15.09 3.24 -13.33
C ASP A 29 16.18 2.16 -13.40
N LEU A 30 16.12 1.17 -12.53
CA LEU A 30 17.08 0.05 -12.54
C LEU A 30 17.00 -0.75 -13.83
N LEU A 31 15.78 -0.99 -14.32
CA LEU A 31 15.62 -1.67 -15.60
C LEU A 31 16.21 -0.86 -16.73
N ALA A 32 15.93 0.45 -16.77
CA ALA A 32 16.44 1.32 -17.82
C ALA A 32 17.96 1.38 -17.79
N ALA A 33 18.57 1.26 -16.62
CA ALA A 33 20.03 1.27 -16.48
C ALA A 33 20.65 -0.11 -16.75
N GLY A 34 19.83 -1.13 -17.00
CA GLY A 34 20.33 -2.49 -17.24
C GLY A 34 20.79 -3.21 -15.99
N GLU A 35 20.41 -2.75 -14.80
CA GLU A 35 20.86 -3.34 -13.54
C GLU A 35 19.97 -4.48 -13.08
N ILE A 36 18.74 -4.58 -13.59
CA ILE A 36 17.87 -5.74 -13.39
C ILE A 36 17.25 -6.09 -14.73
N ASP A 37 16.79 -7.35 -14.86
CA ASP A 37 16.12 -7.76 -16.08
C ASP A 37 14.61 -7.52 -15.97
N GLY A 38 13.92 -7.67 -17.12
CA GLY A 38 12.49 -7.40 -17.19
C GLY A 38 11.68 -8.33 -16.32
N GLU A 39 12.08 -9.59 -16.22
CA GLU A 39 11.37 -10.56 -15.39
C GLU A 39 11.47 -10.18 -13.90
N THR A 40 12.66 -9.81 -13.44
CA THR A 40 12.85 -9.36 -12.07
C THR A 40 12.02 -8.11 -11.79
N GLU A 41 12.03 -7.16 -12.71
CA GLU A 41 11.23 -5.95 -12.54
C GLU A 41 9.76 -6.29 -12.41
N GLN A 42 9.24 -7.14 -13.30
CA GLN A 42 7.82 -7.49 -13.28
C GLN A 42 7.43 -8.20 -11.98
N GLN A 43 8.28 -9.09 -11.49
CA GLN A 43 8.00 -9.79 -10.24
C GLN A 43 7.93 -8.83 -9.05
N ARG A 44 8.87 -7.89 -9.00
CA ARG A 44 8.91 -6.92 -7.91
C ARG A 44 7.76 -5.93 -7.99
N LEU A 45 7.42 -5.48 -9.21
CA LEU A 45 6.28 -4.59 -9.40
C LEU A 45 4.98 -5.27 -8.99
N ALA A 46 4.81 -6.54 -9.35
CA ALA A 46 3.59 -7.26 -8.97
C ALA A 46 3.46 -7.36 -7.45
N ALA A 47 4.58 -7.60 -6.74
CA ALA A 47 4.55 -7.66 -5.29
C ALA A 47 4.20 -6.30 -4.69
N LEU A 48 4.78 -5.23 -5.22
CA LEU A 48 4.47 -3.87 -4.76
C LEU A 48 3.00 -3.52 -5.00
N GLU A 49 2.47 -3.89 -6.16
CA GLU A 49 1.07 -3.60 -6.49
C GLU A 49 0.12 -4.31 -5.54
N ARG A 50 0.43 -5.56 -5.17
CA ARG A 50 -0.39 -6.27 -4.19
C ARG A 50 -0.37 -5.58 -2.84
N GLU A 51 0.81 -5.14 -2.40
CA GLU A 51 0.92 -4.41 -1.13
C GLU A 51 0.18 -3.07 -1.19
N LEU A 52 0.30 -2.37 -2.31
CA LEU A 52 -0.42 -1.10 -2.50
C LEU A 52 -1.93 -1.32 -2.40
N ASP A 53 -2.44 -2.35 -3.06
CA ASP A 53 -3.88 -2.65 -3.02
C ASP A 53 -4.32 -2.94 -1.60
N GLN A 54 -3.51 -3.68 -0.84
CA GLN A 54 -3.84 -3.98 0.56
C GLN A 54 -3.83 -2.72 1.42
N CYS A 55 -2.91 -1.80 1.17
CA CYS A 55 -2.86 -0.53 1.90
C CYS A 55 -4.07 0.35 1.59
N TRP A 56 -4.44 0.45 0.31
CA TRP A 56 -5.61 1.22 -0.07
C TRP A 56 -6.89 0.60 0.50
N ASP A 57 -6.98 -0.74 0.49
CA ASP A 57 -8.12 -1.43 1.07
C ASP A 57 -8.23 -1.14 2.57
N LEU A 58 -7.12 -1.21 3.29
CA LEU A 58 -7.11 -0.95 4.72
C LEU A 58 -7.57 0.48 5.00
N LEU A 59 -7.08 1.44 4.22
CA LEU A 59 -7.48 2.83 4.37
C LEU A 59 -8.97 3.02 4.15
N ARG A 60 -9.52 2.37 3.12
CA ARG A 60 -10.95 2.42 2.84
C ARG A 60 -11.76 1.83 3.99
N GLN A 61 -11.30 0.70 4.55
CA GLN A 61 -11.97 0.09 5.69
C GLN A 61 -12.01 1.02 6.89
N ARG A 62 -10.87 1.67 7.18
CA ARG A 62 -10.79 2.58 8.31
C ARG A 62 -11.74 3.75 8.15
N ARG A 63 -11.81 4.31 6.95
CA ARG A 63 -12.70 5.42 6.66
C ARG A 63 -14.16 5.01 6.74
N ALA A 64 -14.49 3.83 6.21
CA ALA A 64 -15.87 3.33 6.28
C ALA A 64 -16.31 3.12 7.72
N LYS A 65 -15.43 2.56 8.57
CA LYS A 65 -15.78 2.36 9.97
C LYS A 65 -15.99 3.68 10.69
N ALA A 66 -15.14 4.66 10.42
CA ALA A 66 -15.28 5.98 11.04
C ALA A 66 -16.60 6.64 10.63
N GLU A 67 -17.01 6.48 9.38
CA GLU A 67 -18.23 7.09 8.87
C GLU A 67 -19.48 6.55 9.55
N VAL A 68 -19.45 5.28 9.94
CA VAL A 68 -20.62 4.68 10.62
C VAL A 68 -20.44 4.65 12.14
N GLY A 69 -19.43 5.34 12.67
CA GLY A 69 -19.23 5.42 14.11
C GLY A 69 -18.54 4.21 14.73
N GLU A 70 -17.99 3.33 13.91
CA GLU A 70 -17.24 2.19 14.41
C GLU A 70 -15.76 2.57 14.58
N ASP A 71 -15.03 1.74 15.33
CA ASP A 71 -13.63 1.98 15.61
C ASP A 71 -12.78 1.66 14.36
N PRO A 72 -12.12 2.65 13.75
CA PRO A 72 -11.24 2.36 12.62
C PRO A 72 -10.13 1.36 12.96
N GLY A 73 -9.75 1.27 14.23
CA GLY A 73 -8.74 0.31 14.66
C GLY A 73 -9.12 -1.14 14.46
N GLU A 74 -10.41 -1.41 14.20
CA GLU A 74 -10.86 -2.77 13.89
C GLU A 74 -10.62 -3.17 12.44
N ALA A 75 -10.25 -2.24 11.57
CA ALA A 75 -9.91 -2.57 10.20
C ALA A 75 -8.70 -3.49 10.16
N ARG A 76 -8.68 -4.39 9.21
CA ARG A 76 -7.62 -5.40 9.08
C ARG A 76 -7.14 -5.49 7.64
N VAL A 77 -5.87 -5.79 7.49
CA VAL A 77 -5.31 -6.10 6.18
C VAL A 77 -5.97 -7.39 5.70
N ARG A 78 -6.50 -7.37 4.48
CA ARG A 78 -7.14 -8.53 3.89
C ARG A 78 -6.19 -9.19 2.89
N PRO A 79 -6.35 -10.50 2.64
CA PRO A 79 -5.52 -11.17 1.63
C PRO A 79 -5.63 -10.47 0.28
N SER A 80 -4.55 -10.47 -0.47
CA SER A 80 -4.50 -9.74 -1.73
C SER A 80 -5.53 -10.24 -2.73
N ASP A 81 -5.81 -11.55 -2.77
CA ASP A 81 -6.81 -12.08 -3.69
C ASP A 81 -8.21 -11.57 -3.35
N THR A 82 -8.52 -11.36 -2.06
CA THR A 82 -9.79 -10.75 -1.66
C THR A 82 -9.87 -9.30 -2.15
N VAL A 83 -8.79 -8.54 -1.98
CA VAL A 83 -8.72 -7.14 -2.39
C VAL A 83 -8.81 -7.03 -3.90
N GLU A 84 -8.09 -7.87 -4.62
CA GLU A 84 -8.07 -7.86 -6.07
C GLU A 84 -9.42 -8.23 -6.66
N GLY A 85 -10.20 -9.05 -5.95
CA GLY A 85 -11.55 -9.40 -6.37
C GLY A 85 -12.47 -8.21 -6.47
N TYR A 86 -12.24 -7.17 -5.69
CA TYR A 86 -13.04 -5.95 -5.77
C TYR A 86 -12.80 -5.18 -7.05
N GLN A 87 -11.69 -5.39 -7.68
CA GLN A 87 -11.29 -4.65 -8.86
C GLN A 87 -11.65 -5.36 -10.15
N SER A 88 -12.13 -6.57 -10.05
CA SER A 88 -12.44 -7.39 -11.22
C SER A 88 -13.78 -7.04 -11.85
#